data_f027a952de167167927606dc49ed3a99
#
_entry.id   f027a952de167167927606dc49ed3a99
#
_cell.length_a   1.000
_cell.length_b   1.000
_cell.length_c   1.000
_cell.angle_alpha   90.00
_cell.angle_beta   90.00
_cell.angle_gamma   90.00
#
_symmetry.space_group_name_H-M   'P 1'
#
loop_
_entity.id
_entity.type
_entity.pdbx_description
1 polymer ?
#
loop_
_entity_poly.entity_id
_entity_poly.type
_entity_poly.pdbx_seq_one_letter_code
_entity_poly.pdbx_strand_id
1 'polypeptide(L)'
;ESPAYPHFALAFAGGEVAGLASVAIAHPGIDLDRLMFLKDLFVRQEARNAGVGEALIGFLAGYCLDKRIGRIDLTAEDWNEGALRFYERLGAERHGQKIFLRLSGEALRTAAVRI
;
A
#
# COMPACT_ATOMS: atom_id res chain seq x y z
N GLU A 1 0.55 12.73 -14.88
CA GLU A 1 -0.08 12.17 -13.69
C GLU A 1 0.51 12.81 -12.45
N SER A 2 -0.35 13.20 -11.55
CA SER A 2 0.04 13.96 -10.38
C SER A 2 0.41 13.02 -9.22
N PRO A 3 1.59 13.16 -8.62
CA PRO A 3 1.94 12.34 -7.45
C PRO A 3 1.17 12.74 -6.20
N ALA A 4 0.47 13.88 -6.22
CA ALA A 4 -0.28 14.35 -5.05
C ALA A 4 -1.60 13.62 -4.87
N TYR A 5 -2.07 12.90 -5.87
CA TYR A 5 -3.37 12.22 -5.81
C TYR A 5 -3.19 10.73 -5.67
N PRO A 6 -4.07 10.07 -4.91
CA PRO A 6 -4.03 8.62 -4.83
C PRO A 6 -4.43 7.99 -6.15
N HIS A 7 -3.92 6.80 -6.37
CA HIS A 7 -4.25 6.01 -7.54
C HIS A 7 -4.99 4.76 -7.07
N PHE A 8 -5.88 4.29 -7.92
CA PHE A 8 -6.66 3.10 -7.60
C PHE A 8 -6.47 2.04 -8.67
N ALA A 9 -6.39 0.79 -8.24
CA ALA A 9 -6.42 -0.36 -9.12
C ALA A 9 -7.66 -1.17 -8.77
N LEU A 10 -8.39 -1.59 -9.80
CA LEU A 10 -9.62 -2.36 -9.60
C LEU A 10 -9.47 -3.71 -10.26
N ALA A 11 -9.97 -4.74 -9.58
CA ALA A 11 -10.05 -6.07 -10.16
C ALA A 11 -11.52 -6.38 -10.39
N PHE A 12 -11.82 -6.94 -11.56
CA PHE A 12 -13.18 -7.28 -11.94
C PHE A 12 -13.32 -8.79 -12.09
N ALA A 13 -14.48 -9.30 -11.70
CA ALA A 13 -14.84 -10.69 -11.92
C ALA A 13 -16.29 -10.71 -12.32
N GLY A 14 -16.59 -11.32 -13.48
CA GLY A 14 -17.96 -11.38 -13.98
C GLY A 14 -18.60 -10.02 -14.18
N GLY A 15 -17.80 -9.01 -14.54
CA GLY A 15 -18.32 -7.68 -14.79
C GLY A 15 -18.49 -6.81 -13.54
N GLU A 16 -18.17 -7.36 -12.37
CA GLU A 16 -18.32 -6.62 -11.12
C GLU A 16 -16.97 -6.42 -10.46
N VAL A 17 -16.84 -5.37 -9.66
CA VAL A 17 -15.61 -5.11 -8.92
C VAL A 17 -15.45 -6.18 -7.85
N ALA A 18 -14.37 -6.94 -7.95
CA ALA A 18 -14.03 -7.99 -6.99
C ALA A 18 -13.03 -7.53 -5.96
N GLY A 19 -12.23 -6.52 -6.28
CA GLY A 19 -11.24 -6.00 -5.34
C GLY A 19 -10.76 -4.64 -5.74
N LEU A 20 -10.09 -3.99 -4.80
CA LEU A 20 -9.61 -2.62 -4.97
C LEU A 20 -8.32 -2.44 -4.20
N ALA A 21 -7.37 -1.75 -4.80
CA ALA A 21 -6.19 -1.28 -4.11
C ALA A 21 -6.10 0.22 -4.26
N SER A 22 -5.72 0.92 -3.20
CA SER A 22 -5.43 2.34 -3.28
C SER A 22 -3.97 2.56 -2.91
N VAL A 23 -3.28 3.36 -3.72
CA VAL A 23 -1.85 3.57 -3.55
C VAL A 23 -1.52 5.05 -3.71
N ALA A 24 -0.37 5.42 -3.15
CA ALA A 24 0.22 6.74 -3.37
C ALA A 24 1.67 6.54 -3.77
N ILE A 25 2.15 7.41 -4.65
CA ILE A 25 3.53 7.32 -5.10
C ILE A 25 4.29 8.47 -4.46
N ALA A 26 5.35 8.13 -3.73
CA ALA A 26 6.19 9.12 -3.08
C ALA A 26 7.47 9.31 -3.87
N HIS A 27 7.85 10.56 -4.04
CA HIS A 27 9.07 10.91 -4.76
C HIS A 27 10.29 10.66 -3.91
N PRO A 28 11.47 10.60 -4.53
CA PRO A 28 12.69 10.28 -3.79
C PRO A 28 12.96 11.25 -2.66
N GLY A 29 13.30 10.68 -1.52
CA GLY A 29 13.79 11.44 -0.40
C GLY A 29 15.30 11.27 -0.31
N ILE A 30 15.79 11.05 0.90
CA ILE A 30 17.22 10.94 1.13
C ILE A 30 17.79 9.69 0.49
N ASP A 31 16.99 8.65 0.31
CA ASP A 31 17.44 7.41 -0.31
C ASP A 31 17.37 7.45 -1.85
N LEU A 32 16.88 8.53 -2.40
CA LEU A 32 16.83 8.78 -3.85
C LEU A 32 15.96 7.78 -4.62
N ASP A 33 15.09 7.06 -3.91
CA ASP A 33 14.23 6.08 -4.51
C ASP A 33 12.78 6.53 -4.45
N ARG A 34 12.05 6.32 -5.54
CA ARG A 34 10.61 6.47 -5.50
C ARG A 34 10.01 5.22 -4.89
N LEU A 35 8.91 5.39 -4.20
CA LEU A 35 8.22 4.26 -3.62
C LEU A 35 6.73 4.39 -3.86
N MET A 36 6.07 3.24 -3.90
CA MET A 36 4.61 3.18 -3.90
C MET A 36 4.18 2.77 -2.50
N PHE A 37 3.28 3.54 -1.90
CA PHE A 37 2.70 3.15 -0.63
C PHE A 37 1.33 2.57 -0.88
N LEU A 38 1.14 1.31 -0.50
CA LEU A 38 -0.15 0.64 -0.61
C LEU A 38 -0.96 1.00 0.63
N LYS A 39 -1.98 1.83 0.43
CA LYS A 39 -2.79 2.31 1.54
C LYS A 39 -3.87 1.31 1.90
N ASP A 40 -4.57 0.79 0.90
CA ASP A 40 -5.69 -0.12 1.13
C ASP A 40 -5.67 -1.22 0.10
N LEU A 41 -5.97 -2.42 0.57
CA LEU A 41 -6.21 -3.55 -0.30
C LEU A 41 -7.47 -4.24 0.19
N PHE A 42 -8.49 -4.25 -0.64
CA PHE A 42 -9.78 -4.82 -0.30
C PHE A 42 -10.20 -5.83 -1.35
N VAL A 43 -10.66 -6.98 -0.91
CA VAL A 43 -11.22 -8.01 -1.78
C VAL A 43 -12.60 -8.36 -1.23
N ARG A 44 -13.61 -8.34 -2.11
CA ARG A 44 -14.96 -8.71 -1.68
C ARG A 44 -14.96 -10.11 -1.10
N GLN A 45 -15.78 -10.31 -0.10
CA GLN A 45 -15.84 -11.59 0.62
C GLN A 45 -16.07 -12.76 -0.33
N GLU A 46 -16.98 -12.59 -1.29
CA GLU A 46 -17.33 -13.64 -2.24
C GLU A 46 -16.17 -13.98 -3.18
N ALA A 47 -15.22 -13.06 -3.34
CA ALA A 47 -14.10 -13.25 -4.25
C ALA A 47 -12.81 -13.62 -3.52
N ARG A 48 -12.85 -13.77 -2.20
CA ARG A 48 -11.67 -14.14 -1.43
C ARG A 48 -11.25 -15.56 -1.75
N ASN A 49 -9.96 -15.82 -1.63
CA ASN A 49 -9.35 -17.11 -1.96
C ASN A 49 -9.42 -17.46 -3.44
N ALA A 50 -9.73 -16.47 -4.29
CA ALA A 50 -9.73 -16.66 -5.74
C ALA A 50 -8.55 -15.97 -6.41
N GLY A 51 -7.54 -15.54 -5.61
CA GLY A 51 -6.35 -14.93 -6.18
C GLY A 51 -6.47 -13.47 -6.55
N VAL A 52 -7.56 -12.80 -6.14
CA VAL A 52 -7.79 -11.40 -6.51
C VAL A 52 -6.77 -10.48 -5.87
N GLY A 53 -6.48 -10.70 -4.58
CA GLY A 53 -5.49 -9.88 -3.89
C GLY A 53 -4.11 -10.03 -4.51
N GLU A 54 -3.73 -11.27 -4.80
CA GLU A 54 -2.44 -11.53 -5.42
C GLU A 54 -2.36 -10.90 -6.81
N ALA A 55 -3.45 -10.94 -7.57
CA ALA A 55 -3.49 -10.33 -8.90
C ALA A 55 -3.35 -8.82 -8.81
N LEU A 56 -3.98 -8.19 -7.81
CA LEU A 56 -3.85 -6.76 -7.60
C LEU A 56 -2.41 -6.38 -7.27
N ILE A 57 -1.78 -7.12 -6.36
CA ILE A 57 -0.38 -6.86 -6.02
C ILE A 57 0.52 -7.06 -7.25
N GLY A 58 0.25 -8.11 -8.01
CA GLY A 58 1.02 -8.37 -9.23
C GLY A 58 0.92 -7.23 -10.24
N PHE A 59 -0.29 -6.70 -10.40
CA PHE A 59 -0.49 -5.56 -11.29
C PHE A 59 0.30 -4.34 -10.80
N LEU A 60 0.23 -4.07 -9.49
CA LEU A 60 0.94 -2.93 -8.92
C LEU A 60 2.45 -3.10 -9.03
N ALA A 61 2.94 -4.31 -8.79
CA ALA A 61 4.37 -4.58 -8.94
C ALA A 61 4.84 -4.38 -10.37
N GLY A 62 4.04 -4.83 -11.34
CA GLY A 62 4.35 -4.61 -12.75
C GLY A 62 4.39 -3.14 -13.10
N TYR A 63 3.43 -2.38 -12.58
CA TYR A 63 3.41 -0.94 -12.77
C TYR A 63 4.69 -0.30 -12.20
N CYS A 64 5.09 -0.72 -11.00
CA CYS A 64 6.31 -0.21 -10.38
C CYS A 64 7.53 -0.48 -11.26
N LEU A 65 7.65 -1.71 -11.76
CA LEU A 65 8.79 -2.05 -12.61
C LEU A 65 8.81 -1.20 -13.89
N ASP A 66 7.65 -1.01 -14.48
CA ASP A 66 7.52 -0.21 -15.70
C ASP A 66 7.89 1.25 -15.46
N LYS A 67 7.53 1.80 -14.32
CA LYS A 67 7.76 3.21 -13.99
C LYS A 67 9.02 3.45 -13.18
N ARG A 68 9.82 2.41 -12.95
CA ARG A 68 11.06 2.49 -12.19
C ARG A 68 10.82 2.97 -10.76
N ILE A 69 9.78 2.43 -10.15
CA ILE A 69 9.50 2.61 -8.73
C ILE A 69 10.12 1.40 -8.04
N GLY A 70 11.00 1.66 -7.07
CA GLY A 70 11.87 0.63 -6.55
C GLY A 70 11.26 -0.31 -5.54
N ARG A 71 10.13 0.10 -4.92
CA ARG A 71 9.56 -0.76 -3.89
C ARG A 71 8.11 -0.38 -3.62
N ILE A 72 7.38 -1.32 -3.01
CA ILE A 72 6.05 -1.08 -2.47
C ILE A 72 6.15 -1.24 -0.97
N ASP A 73 5.78 -0.19 -0.23
CA ASP A 73 5.71 -0.23 1.21
C ASP A 73 4.26 -0.28 1.65
N LEU A 74 4.02 -0.92 2.77
CA LEU A 74 2.68 -0.97 3.35
C LEU A 74 2.81 -1.23 4.85
N THR A 75 1.71 -1.01 5.56
CA THR A 75 1.63 -1.37 6.97
C THR A 75 0.49 -2.35 7.17
N ALA A 76 0.62 -3.17 8.18
CA ALA A 76 -0.42 -4.09 8.59
C ALA A 76 -0.44 -4.10 10.11
N GLU A 77 -1.62 -4.30 10.68
CA GLU A 77 -1.74 -4.39 12.12
C GLU A 77 -1.01 -5.65 12.60
N ASP A 78 -0.29 -5.55 13.70
CA ASP A 78 0.53 -6.67 14.18
C ASP A 78 -0.29 -7.87 14.61
N TRP A 79 -1.57 -7.68 14.90
CA TRP A 79 -2.46 -8.79 15.25
C TRP A 79 -3.10 -9.46 14.03
N ASN A 80 -2.93 -8.88 12.84
CA ASN A 80 -3.60 -9.38 11.65
C ASN A 80 -2.74 -10.44 10.96
N GLU A 81 -2.78 -11.64 11.53
CA GLU A 81 -1.95 -12.75 11.02
C GLU A 81 -2.24 -13.10 9.57
N GLY A 82 -3.51 -13.01 9.19
CA GLY A 82 -3.87 -13.35 7.81
C GLY A 82 -3.22 -12.42 6.80
N ALA A 83 -3.26 -11.12 7.09
CA ALA A 83 -2.63 -10.13 6.21
C ALA A 83 -1.12 -10.32 6.19
N LEU A 84 -0.51 -10.52 7.36
CA LEU A 84 0.93 -10.69 7.43
C LEU A 84 1.39 -11.91 6.63
N ARG A 85 0.69 -13.04 6.78
CA ARG A 85 1.03 -14.24 6.00
C ARG A 85 0.83 -14.04 4.51
N PHE A 86 -0.23 -13.32 4.14
CA PHE A 86 -0.50 -13.05 2.74
C PHE A 86 0.67 -12.29 2.09
N TYR A 87 1.10 -11.21 2.74
CA TYR A 87 2.17 -10.39 2.16
C TYR A 87 3.51 -11.14 2.19
N GLU A 88 3.77 -11.90 3.25
CA GLU A 88 5.03 -12.62 3.34
C GLU A 88 5.12 -13.74 2.32
N ARG A 89 4.00 -14.37 1.97
CA ARG A 89 4.00 -15.37 0.90
C ARG A 89 4.39 -14.75 -0.44
N LEU A 90 4.10 -13.47 -0.62
CA LEU A 90 4.46 -12.77 -1.86
C LEU A 90 5.88 -12.24 -1.82
N GLY A 91 6.60 -12.43 -0.74
CA GLY A 91 7.99 -12.02 -0.63
C GLY A 91 8.22 -10.74 0.15
N ALA A 92 7.19 -10.18 0.77
CA ALA A 92 7.36 -8.96 1.57
C ALA A 92 8.18 -9.26 2.81
N GLU A 93 9.02 -8.32 3.20
CA GLU A 93 9.88 -8.43 4.36
C GLU A 93 9.37 -7.52 5.46
N ARG A 94 9.44 -8.00 6.70
CA ARG A 94 9.11 -7.16 7.84
C ARG A 94 10.30 -6.30 8.21
N HIS A 95 10.03 -5.03 8.44
CA HIS A 95 11.04 -4.09 8.94
C HIS A 95 10.66 -3.72 10.37
N GLY A 96 10.79 -4.70 11.25
CA GLY A 96 10.32 -4.57 12.63
C GLY A 96 11.05 -3.54 13.47
N GLN A 97 12.23 -3.11 13.03
CA GLN A 97 12.95 -2.06 13.72
C GLN A 97 12.39 -0.66 13.46
N LYS A 98 11.49 -0.52 12.49
CA LYS A 98 10.86 0.76 12.22
C LYS A 98 9.60 0.90 13.04
N ILE A 99 9.39 2.08 13.58
CA ILE A 99 8.23 2.37 14.40
C ILE A 99 7.38 3.39 13.68
N PHE A 100 6.09 3.09 13.53
CA PHE A 100 5.15 4.00 12.90
C PHE A 100 4.77 5.09 13.91
N LEU A 101 4.94 6.35 13.51
CA LEU A 101 4.63 7.50 14.37
C LEU A 101 3.61 8.37 13.64
N ARG A 102 2.73 8.98 14.42
CA ARG A 102 1.68 9.81 13.85
C ARG A 102 1.53 11.09 14.65
N LEU A 103 1.48 12.22 13.95
CA LEU A 103 1.07 13.50 14.52
C LEU A 103 -0.34 13.78 14.03
N SER A 104 -1.28 13.90 14.94
CA SER A 104 -2.67 14.16 14.58
C SER A 104 -3.35 14.92 15.68
N GLY A 105 -4.51 15.49 15.37
CA GLY A 105 -5.33 16.17 16.37
C GLY A 105 -4.61 17.32 17.06
N GLU A 106 -4.66 17.32 18.37
CA GLU A 106 -4.06 18.39 19.15
C GLU A 106 -2.55 18.46 18.97
N ALA A 107 -1.89 17.31 18.88
CA ALA A 107 -0.43 17.30 18.68
C ALA A 107 -0.05 17.95 17.36
N LEU A 108 -0.84 17.73 16.31
CA LEU A 108 -0.58 18.37 15.03
C LEU A 108 -0.73 19.87 15.11
N ARG A 109 -1.79 20.34 15.78
CA ARG A 109 -2.02 21.78 15.95
C ARG A 109 -0.92 22.43 16.76
N THR A 110 -0.51 21.76 17.84
CA THR A 110 0.56 22.30 18.68
C THR A 110 1.88 22.38 17.94
N ALA A 111 2.21 21.37 17.16
CA ALA A 111 3.45 21.38 16.39
C ALA A 111 3.47 22.53 15.39
N ALA A 112 2.33 22.84 14.77
CA ALA A 112 2.25 23.89 13.75
C ALA A 112 2.58 25.28 14.32
N VAL A 113 2.24 25.56 15.57
CA VAL A 113 2.48 26.87 16.14
C VAL A 113 3.89 27.04 16.70
N ARG A 114 4.70 26.00 16.69
CA ARG A 114 6.07 26.08 17.23
C ARG A 114 7.08 26.61 16.24
N ILE A 115 6.70 26.72 14.99
CA ILE A 115 7.60 27.29 14.01
C ILE A 115 7.37 28.78 13.82
#